data_054a792f4f8bd02510345ea014b3d9e0
#
_entry.id   054a792f4f8bd02510345ea014b3d9e0
#
_cell.length_a   1.000
_cell.length_b   1.000
_cell.length_c   1.000
_cell.angle_alpha   90.00
_cell.angle_beta   90.00
_cell.angle_gamma   90.00
#
_symmetry.space_group_name_H-M   'P 1'
#
loop_
_entity.id
_entity.type
_entity.pdbx_description
1 polymer ?
#
loop_
_entity_poly.entity_id
_entity_poly.type
_entity_poly.pdbx_seq_one_letter_code
_entity_poly.pdbx_strand_id
1 'polypeptide(L)'
;MSKRTWHHPDIPAEDAGVVSWRSVGELERSPAFQEHLEREFPTGSGCLSEEDRQATRRSFLKLMGASSALSGLTLVSCRRPESYIVPYKKAPEWVIPGKPLYYASTRPRAEGSVPLVVTTFEGRPTKLAPNGDHDDGCGADALTQASVLNLYDPTRSRDFLKRGKKASQKEFEEVFTSITREGGKLAILVGEDDCPTRHRLKGEIETAYPGSRFYSYESLRGEARRKVQAELFGDGVEVVVDFSKADRILSLDCDFLGIDPMGNASQFSRKRQGGGEDYRKDIDSEAMNRLYVAETAYSLTGGMADHRLRAKPSQIARIAAQVAAELGVTVEGYESGRMSAEEKAEVLGDTESFDGWIKGCVDDLKANEGRAVV
;
A
#
# COMPACT_ATOMS: atom_id res chain seq x y z
N MET A 1 -19.29 -15.87 31.19
CA MET A 1 -18.97 -15.48 29.79
C MET A 1 -19.99 -16.12 28.86
N SER A 2 -20.96 -15.36 28.39
CA SER A 2 -22.03 -15.83 27.50
C SER A 2 -21.45 -16.04 26.10
N LYS A 3 -21.53 -17.25 25.57
CA LYS A 3 -21.23 -17.55 24.18
C LYS A 3 -22.27 -16.84 23.30
N ARG A 4 -21.83 -15.86 22.52
CA ARG A 4 -22.67 -15.28 21.45
C ARG A 4 -22.93 -16.35 20.41
N THR A 5 -24.16 -16.82 20.34
CA THR A 5 -24.63 -17.66 19.24
C THR A 5 -24.95 -16.75 18.06
N TRP A 6 -24.24 -16.92 16.96
CA TRP A 6 -24.56 -16.23 15.71
C TRP A 6 -25.77 -16.93 15.10
N HIS A 7 -26.88 -16.24 15.02
CA HIS A 7 -27.99 -16.67 14.17
C HIS A 7 -27.73 -16.08 12.77
N HIS A 8 -27.52 -16.94 11.81
CA HIS A 8 -27.66 -16.53 10.42
C HIS A 8 -29.12 -16.09 10.21
N PRO A 9 -29.35 -14.96 9.52
CA PRO A 9 -30.71 -14.66 9.10
C PRO A 9 -31.20 -15.82 8.24
N ASP A 10 -32.40 -16.29 8.53
CA ASP A 10 -33.07 -17.28 7.71
C ASP A 10 -33.13 -16.72 6.28
N ILE A 11 -32.50 -17.43 5.35
CA ILE A 11 -32.62 -17.10 3.92
C ILE A 11 -34.07 -17.37 3.57
N PRO A 12 -34.89 -16.36 3.16
CA PRO A 12 -36.27 -16.59 2.77
C PRO A 12 -36.24 -17.62 1.64
N ALA A 13 -36.93 -18.74 1.86
CA ALA A 13 -37.17 -19.69 0.79
C ALA A 13 -37.97 -18.94 -0.30
N GLU A 14 -37.35 -18.83 -1.48
CA GLU A 14 -38.01 -18.49 -2.73
C GLU A 14 -38.80 -17.17 -2.81
N ASP A 15 -38.12 -16.04 -2.83
CA ASP A 15 -38.56 -14.94 -3.65
C ASP A 15 -37.85 -15.02 -5.01
N ALA A 16 -38.49 -15.70 -5.94
CA ALA A 16 -38.10 -15.83 -7.33
C ALA A 16 -38.17 -14.46 -8.02
N GLY A 17 -37.16 -13.63 -7.87
CA GLY A 17 -37.11 -12.33 -8.54
C GLY A 17 -35.85 -11.53 -8.38
N VAL A 18 -35.10 -11.69 -7.30
CA VAL A 18 -33.84 -10.95 -7.11
C VAL A 18 -32.66 -11.88 -7.24
N VAL A 19 -32.14 -12.01 -8.44
CA VAL A 19 -30.88 -12.72 -8.67
C VAL A 19 -29.75 -11.78 -8.30
N SER A 20 -29.05 -12.06 -7.20
CA SER A 20 -27.86 -11.32 -6.84
C SER A 20 -26.64 -11.92 -7.54
N TRP A 21 -25.90 -11.09 -8.24
CA TRP A 21 -24.69 -11.46 -8.98
C TRP A 21 -23.43 -11.15 -8.15
N ARG A 22 -22.48 -12.08 -8.12
CA ARG A 22 -21.21 -11.89 -7.41
C ARG A 22 -20.14 -11.21 -8.25
N SER A 23 -20.29 -11.26 -9.57
CA SER A 23 -19.38 -10.64 -10.53
C SER A 23 -20.06 -10.29 -11.84
N VAL A 24 -19.46 -9.40 -12.62
CA VAL A 24 -19.92 -9.06 -13.97
C VAL A 24 -19.85 -10.29 -14.89
N GLY A 25 -18.83 -11.12 -14.75
CA GLY A 25 -18.70 -12.35 -15.52
C GLY A 25 -19.83 -13.36 -15.27
N GLU A 26 -20.35 -13.41 -14.04
CA GLU A 26 -21.53 -14.22 -13.68
C GLU A 26 -22.79 -13.65 -14.32
N LEU A 27 -23.00 -12.35 -14.26
CA LEU A 27 -24.11 -11.65 -14.89
C LEU A 27 -24.15 -11.88 -16.40
N GLU A 28 -23.02 -11.73 -17.06
CA GLU A 28 -22.88 -11.86 -18.51
C GLU A 28 -22.75 -13.33 -18.96
N ARG A 29 -22.62 -14.27 -18.03
CA ARG A 29 -22.31 -15.68 -18.30
C ARG A 29 -21.14 -15.85 -19.26
N SER A 30 -20.09 -15.06 -19.04
CA SER A 30 -18.93 -15.05 -19.94
C SER A 30 -18.28 -16.44 -20.00
N PRO A 31 -17.72 -16.83 -21.16
CA PRO A 31 -17.04 -18.13 -21.30
C PRO A 31 -15.91 -18.33 -20.28
N ALA A 32 -15.18 -17.24 -19.97
CA ALA A 32 -14.10 -17.27 -18.97
C ALA A 32 -14.63 -17.54 -17.55
N PHE A 33 -15.83 -17.01 -17.21
CA PHE A 33 -16.45 -17.29 -15.92
C PHE A 33 -16.96 -18.73 -15.85
N GLN A 34 -17.54 -19.25 -16.94
CA GLN A 34 -17.97 -20.65 -16.99
C GLN A 34 -16.80 -21.60 -16.88
N GLU A 35 -15.68 -21.33 -17.57
CA GLU A 35 -14.45 -22.13 -17.44
C GLU A 35 -13.88 -22.09 -16.01
N HIS A 36 -13.96 -20.95 -15.33
CA HIS A 36 -13.53 -20.82 -13.93
C HIS A 36 -14.44 -21.64 -13.00
N LEU A 37 -15.75 -21.58 -13.22
CA LEU A 37 -16.75 -22.32 -12.45
C LEU A 37 -16.61 -23.84 -12.64
N GLU A 38 -16.30 -24.27 -13.86
CA GLU A 38 -16.04 -25.68 -14.16
C GLU A 38 -14.72 -26.19 -13.51
N ARG A 39 -13.74 -25.31 -13.30
CA ARG A 39 -12.51 -25.64 -12.57
C ARG A 39 -12.71 -25.76 -11.06
N GLU A 40 -13.52 -24.88 -10.46
CA GLU A 40 -13.84 -24.94 -9.04
C GLU A 40 -14.86 -26.06 -8.72
N PHE A 41 -15.85 -26.23 -9.60
CA PHE A 41 -16.90 -27.22 -9.45
C PHE A 41 -17.08 -27.98 -10.77
N PRO A 42 -16.25 -29.01 -11.03
CA PRO A 42 -16.36 -29.80 -12.25
C PRO A 42 -17.79 -30.30 -12.46
N THR A 43 -18.27 -30.23 -13.69
CA THR A 43 -19.61 -30.68 -14.08
C THR A 43 -19.84 -32.12 -13.58
N GLY A 44 -20.80 -32.28 -12.66
CA GLY A 44 -21.05 -33.57 -11.99
C GLY A 44 -20.67 -33.62 -10.50
N SER A 45 -19.99 -32.60 -9.95
CA SER A 45 -19.68 -32.57 -8.52
C SER A 45 -20.90 -32.28 -7.62
N GLY A 46 -21.98 -31.72 -8.16
CA GLY A 46 -23.20 -31.37 -7.44
C GLY A 46 -24.38 -32.35 -7.61
N CYS A 47 -24.37 -33.21 -8.61
CA CYS A 47 -25.40 -34.21 -8.87
C CYS A 47 -24.75 -35.60 -8.96
N LEU A 48 -24.63 -36.27 -7.83
CA LEU A 48 -24.43 -37.72 -7.86
C LEU A 48 -25.64 -38.32 -8.55
N SER A 49 -25.44 -38.92 -9.73
CA SER A 49 -26.47 -39.71 -10.39
C SER A 49 -26.91 -40.87 -9.46
N GLU A 50 -28.11 -41.38 -9.63
CA GLU A 50 -28.56 -42.51 -8.80
C GLU A 50 -27.65 -43.75 -8.95
N GLU A 51 -26.93 -43.87 -10.06
CA GLU A 51 -25.93 -44.91 -10.28
C GLU A 51 -24.66 -44.65 -9.45
N ASP A 52 -24.27 -43.40 -9.19
CA ASP A 52 -23.13 -43.04 -8.32
C ASP A 52 -23.44 -43.23 -6.83
N ARG A 53 -24.72 -43.25 -6.44
CA ARG A 53 -25.16 -43.63 -5.07
C ARG A 53 -24.93 -45.09 -4.75
N GLN A 54 -24.73 -45.90 -5.74
CA GLN A 54 -24.28 -47.30 -5.55
C GLN A 54 -22.76 -47.43 -5.48
N ALA A 55 -22.06 -46.36 -5.16
CA ALA A 55 -20.67 -46.44 -4.75
C ALA A 55 -20.58 -47.45 -3.60
N THR A 56 -20.21 -48.68 -3.94
CA THR A 56 -20.16 -49.80 -3.02
C THR A 56 -19.30 -49.40 -1.82
N ARG A 57 -19.63 -49.92 -0.61
CA ARG A 57 -18.80 -49.78 0.60
C ARG A 57 -17.31 -49.96 0.32
N ARG A 58 -16.97 -50.78 -0.67
CA ARG A 58 -15.61 -51.03 -1.15
C ARG A 58 -14.97 -49.78 -1.79
N SER A 59 -15.70 -49.03 -2.62
CA SER A 59 -15.19 -47.79 -3.27
C SER A 59 -14.98 -46.69 -2.25
N PHE A 60 -15.91 -46.57 -1.29
CA PHE A 60 -15.78 -45.65 -0.17
C PHE A 60 -14.58 -45.98 0.72
N LEU A 61 -14.39 -47.25 1.07
CA LEU A 61 -13.23 -47.68 1.87
C LEU A 61 -11.90 -47.54 1.12
N LYS A 62 -11.90 -47.72 -0.21
CA LYS A 62 -10.71 -47.45 -1.05
C LYS A 62 -10.38 -45.96 -1.08
N LEU A 63 -11.38 -45.07 -1.22
CA LEU A 63 -11.20 -43.60 -1.22
C LEU A 63 -10.73 -43.16 0.17
N MET A 64 -11.34 -43.67 1.24
CA MET A 64 -10.93 -43.34 2.61
C MET A 64 -9.53 -43.87 2.93
N GLY A 65 -9.15 -45.07 2.45
CA GLY A 65 -7.80 -45.57 2.56
C GLY A 65 -6.77 -44.72 1.79
N ALA A 66 -7.11 -44.32 0.58
CA ALA A 66 -6.26 -43.43 -0.22
C ALA A 66 -6.11 -42.03 0.39
N SER A 67 -7.20 -41.45 0.90
CA SER A 67 -7.13 -40.13 1.59
C SER A 67 -6.38 -40.21 2.92
N SER A 68 -6.51 -41.32 3.67
CA SER A 68 -5.73 -41.52 4.89
C SER A 68 -4.24 -41.71 4.61
N ALA A 69 -3.90 -42.40 3.52
CA ALA A 69 -2.51 -42.52 3.08
C ALA A 69 -1.93 -41.16 2.61
N LEU A 70 -2.73 -40.37 1.87
CA LEU A 70 -2.34 -39.04 1.43
C LEU A 70 -2.18 -38.08 2.61
N SER A 71 -3.08 -38.12 3.59
CA SER A 71 -2.97 -37.31 4.80
C SER A 71 -1.80 -37.73 5.68
N GLY A 72 -1.48 -39.03 5.72
CA GLY A 72 -0.27 -39.53 6.37
C GLY A 72 1.01 -39.00 5.71
N LEU A 73 1.05 -38.94 4.39
CA LEU A 73 2.17 -38.38 3.63
C LEU A 73 2.30 -36.84 3.85
N THR A 74 1.18 -36.12 3.93
CA THR A 74 1.20 -34.66 4.21
C THR A 74 1.62 -34.36 5.65
N LEU A 75 1.26 -35.21 6.62
CA LEU A 75 1.71 -35.07 8.01
C LEU A 75 3.21 -35.32 8.17
N VAL A 76 3.81 -36.21 7.34
CA VAL A 76 5.26 -36.44 7.32
C VAL A 76 5.99 -35.26 6.62
N SER A 77 5.33 -34.62 5.65
CA SER A 77 5.91 -33.46 4.92
C SER A 77 5.86 -32.15 5.72
N CYS A 78 4.94 -32.01 6.65
CA CYS A 78 4.82 -30.83 7.53
C CYS A 78 5.70 -30.98 8.79
N ARG A 79 6.93 -31.42 8.68
CA ARG A 79 7.88 -31.22 9.76
C ARG A 79 8.09 -29.72 9.92
N ARG A 80 7.63 -29.16 11.03
CA ARG A 80 8.12 -27.85 11.49
C ARG A 80 9.65 -27.94 11.48
N PRO A 81 10.34 -26.99 10.86
CA PRO A 81 11.79 -26.96 10.96
C PRO A 81 12.14 -27.05 12.45
N GLU A 82 12.95 -28.01 12.81
CA GLU A 82 13.42 -28.17 14.20
C GLU A 82 14.17 -26.90 14.56
N SER A 83 13.54 -26.02 15.32
CA SER A 83 14.20 -24.87 15.89
C SER A 83 14.72 -25.27 17.26
N TYR A 84 16.03 -25.41 17.37
CA TYR A 84 16.67 -25.60 18.66
C TYR A 84 16.65 -24.28 19.40
N ILE A 85 15.98 -24.23 20.55
CA ILE A 85 16.08 -23.11 21.48
C ILE A 85 17.45 -23.25 22.16
N VAL A 86 18.42 -22.48 21.71
CA VAL A 86 19.72 -22.43 22.36
C VAL A 86 19.63 -21.40 23.50
N PRO A 87 19.73 -21.81 24.76
CA PRO A 87 19.71 -20.87 25.88
C PRO A 87 20.93 -19.97 25.80
N TYR A 88 20.80 -18.73 26.25
CA TYR A 88 21.92 -17.81 26.35
C TYR A 88 22.99 -18.38 27.31
N LYS A 89 24.21 -18.47 26.85
CA LYS A 89 25.38 -18.80 27.70
C LYS A 89 25.62 -17.71 28.77
N LYS A 90 25.29 -16.48 28.40
CA LYS A 90 25.21 -15.30 29.27
C LYS A 90 24.04 -14.46 28.82
N ALA A 91 23.06 -14.26 29.67
CA ALA A 91 21.87 -13.46 29.32
C ALA A 91 22.33 -12.02 29.00
N PRO A 92 21.93 -11.47 27.84
CA PRO A 92 22.16 -10.06 27.55
C PRO A 92 21.44 -9.20 28.60
N GLU A 93 22.04 -8.07 28.93
CA GLU A 93 21.41 -7.09 29.81
C GLU A 93 20.05 -6.67 29.25
N TRP A 94 19.04 -6.55 30.12
CA TRP A 94 17.69 -6.13 29.79
C TRP A 94 16.86 -7.11 28.92
N VAL A 95 17.42 -8.20 28.47
CA VAL A 95 16.68 -9.21 27.69
C VAL A 95 16.07 -10.25 28.60
N ILE A 96 14.76 -10.20 28.77
CA ILE A 96 13.98 -11.22 29.49
C ILE A 96 13.21 -12.00 28.45
N PRO A 97 13.37 -13.34 28.36
CA PRO A 97 12.61 -14.17 27.42
C PRO A 97 11.11 -13.92 27.50
N GLY A 98 10.46 -13.73 26.36
CA GLY A 98 9.05 -13.47 26.26
C GLY A 98 8.60 -12.02 26.54
N LYS A 99 9.48 -11.13 27.00
CA LYS A 99 9.19 -9.70 27.13
C LYS A 99 9.70 -8.92 25.92
N PRO A 100 8.84 -8.10 25.29
CA PRO A 100 9.27 -7.25 24.17
C PRO A 100 10.17 -6.11 24.66
N LEU A 101 11.14 -5.74 23.83
CA LEU A 101 11.88 -4.50 23.92
C LEU A 101 11.52 -3.62 22.71
N TYR A 102 11.53 -2.32 22.92
CA TYR A 102 11.14 -1.33 21.92
C TYR A 102 12.34 -0.44 21.60
N TYR A 103 12.58 -0.24 20.31
CA TYR A 103 13.67 0.59 19.82
C TYR A 103 13.11 1.62 18.85
N ALA A 104 13.47 2.90 19.06
CA ALA A 104 13.25 3.92 18.07
C ALA A 104 14.19 3.68 16.88
N SER A 105 13.63 3.73 15.69
CA SER A 105 14.36 3.53 14.44
C SER A 105 13.70 4.33 13.32
N THR A 106 14.28 4.27 12.14
CA THR A 106 13.78 4.98 10.97
C THR A 106 13.90 4.08 9.74
N ARG A 107 12.88 4.11 8.88
CA ARG A 107 12.95 3.51 7.55
C ARG A 107 13.19 4.61 6.52
N PRO A 108 14.31 4.59 5.79
CA PRO A 108 14.53 5.53 4.69
C PRO A 108 13.56 5.24 3.53
N ARG A 109 13.14 6.29 2.87
CA ARG A 109 12.37 6.31 1.63
C ARG A 109 13.00 7.28 0.63
N ALA A 110 12.56 7.23 -0.63
CA ALA A 110 12.98 8.19 -1.64
C ALA A 110 12.67 9.65 -1.25
N GLU A 111 11.59 9.86 -0.52
CA GLU A 111 11.05 11.17 -0.13
C GLU A 111 11.19 11.41 1.38
N GLY A 112 12.33 11.04 1.97
CA GLY A 112 12.58 11.26 3.40
C GLY A 112 12.63 9.97 4.22
N SER A 113 12.09 9.99 5.43
CA SER A 113 12.16 8.86 6.34
C SER A 113 10.88 8.68 7.15
N VAL A 114 10.59 7.44 7.53
CA VAL A 114 9.47 7.11 8.40
C VAL A 114 10.01 6.77 9.79
N PRO A 115 9.74 7.58 10.82
CA PRO A 115 10.11 7.28 12.18
C PRO A 115 9.28 6.11 12.72
N LEU A 116 9.95 5.12 13.32
CA LEU A 116 9.36 3.86 13.73
C LEU A 116 9.72 3.49 15.16
N VAL A 117 8.84 2.72 15.78
CA VAL A 117 9.12 1.92 16.96
C VAL A 117 9.19 0.46 16.56
N VAL A 118 10.34 -0.15 16.76
CA VAL A 118 10.58 -1.55 16.44
C VAL A 118 10.40 -2.40 17.68
N THR A 119 9.43 -3.31 17.64
CA THR A 119 9.24 -4.30 18.69
C THR A 119 10.16 -5.50 18.44
N THR A 120 10.94 -5.86 19.44
CA THR A 120 11.86 -7.00 19.36
C THR A 120 11.63 -7.98 20.50
N PHE A 121 11.77 -9.25 20.21
CA PHE A 121 11.82 -10.31 21.21
C PHE A 121 13.20 -10.95 21.13
N GLU A 122 13.94 -10.93 22.22
CA GLU A 122 15.26 -11.57 22.31
C GLU A 122 16.23 -11.12 21.19
N GLY A 123 16.20 -9.82 20.84
CA GLY A 123 16.99 -9.26 19.75
C GLY A 123 16.44 -9.50 18.34
N ARG A 124 15.29 -10.15 18.22
CA ARG A 124 14.62 -10.42 16.95
C ARG A 124 13.52 -9.40 16.68
N PRO A 125 13.65 -8.52 15.67
CA PRO A 125 12.58 -7.61 15.26
C PRO A 125 11.35 -8.38 14.75
N THR A 126 10.17 -8.05 15.27
CA THR A 126 8.92 -8.76 14.92
C THR A 126 7.83 -7.85 14.40
N LYS A 127 7.85 -6.57 14.79
CA LYS A 127 6.83 -5.61 14.40
C LYS A 127 7.44 -4.23 14.23
N LEU A 128 6.97 -3.51 13.22
CA LEU A 128 7.23 -2.09 13.03
C LEU A 128 5.92 -1.32 13.29
N ALA A 129 6.00 -0.32 14.14
CA ALA A 129 4.89 0.58 14.42
C ALA A 129 5.34 2.03 14.17
N PRO A 130 4.43 2.95 13.85
CA PRO A 130 4.79 4.36 13.76
C PRO A 130 5.27 4.87 15.12
N ASN A 131 6.25 5.78 15.11
CA ASN A 131 6.67 6.49 16.31
C ASN A 131 5.78 7.72 16.50
N GLY A 132 4.81 7.61 17.41
CA GLY A 132 3.87 8.72 17.69
C GLY A 132 4.46 9.88 18.47
N ASP A 133 5.65 9.70 19.06
CA ASP A 133 6.35 10.73 19.83
C ASP A 133 7.25 11.61 18.94
N HIS A 134 7.38 11.26 17.67
CA HIS A 134 8.14 12.06 16.71
C HIS A 134 7.25 13.11 16.06
N ASP A 135 7.75 14.34 15.91
CA ASP A 135 6.99 15.47 15.35
C ASP A 135 6.46 15.17 13.94
N ASP A 136 7.27 14.47 13.11
CA ASP A 136 6.87 13.98 11.79
C ASP A 136 6.17 12.61 11.85
N GLY A 137 5.56 12.26 12.96
CA GLY A 137 4.95 10.95 13.23
C GLY A 137 3.91 10.55 12.20
N CYS A 138 4.37 10.29 10.97
CA CYS A 138 3.60 9.70 9.89
C CYS A 138 3.16 8.29 10.30
N GLY A 139 1.98 7.88 9.89
CA GLY A 139 1.57 6.48 10.03
C GLY A 139 2.56 5.53 9.34
N ALA A 140 2.63 4.29 9.76
CA ALA A 140 3.38 3.25 9.05
C ALA A 140 2.44 2.57 8.06
N ASP A 141 2.69 2.73 6.77
CA ASP A 141 1.97 2.05 5.70
C ASP A 141 2.25 0.53 5.67
N ALA A 142 1.50 -0.18 4.86
CA ALA A 142 1.63 -1.64 4.73
C ALA A 142 3.04 -2.06 4.29
N LEU A 143 3.66 -1.34 3.35
CA LEU A 143 5.02 -1.62 2.87
C LEU A 143 6.06 -1.41 3.97
N THR A 144 5.89 -0.36 4.76
CA THR A 144 6.75 -0.09 5.92
C THR A 144 6.62 -1.20 6.95
N GLN A 145 5.41 -1.60 7.32
CA GLN A 145 5.20 -2.68 8.27
C GLN A 145 5.71 -4.02 7.76
N ALA A 146 5.50 -4.34 6.47
CA ALA A 146 5.99 -5.55 5.84
C ALA A 146 7.51 -5.59 5.71
N SER A 147 8.21 -4.46 5.75
CA SER A 147 9.67 -4.40 5.57
C SER A 147 10.47 -5.17 6.62
N VAL A 148 9.88 -5.47 7.77
CA VAL A 148 10.49 -6.38 8.77
C VAL A 148 10.78 -7.76 8.18
N LEU A 149 9.97 -8.22 7.22
CA LEU A 149 10.14 -9.52 6.55
C LEU A 149 11.42 -9.58 5.71
N ASN A 150 11.91 -8.45 5.21
CA ASN A 150 13.16 -8.38 4.46
C ASN A 150 14.36 -8.86 5.28
N LEU A 151 14.32 -8.77 6.62
CA LEU A 151 15.35 -9.29 7.49
C LEU A 151 15.42 -10.81 7.49
N TYR A 152 14.30 -11.47 7.19
CA TYR A 152 14.14 -12.92 7.27
C TYR A 152 14.06 -13.57 5.89
N ASP A 153 14.17 -12.79 4.82
CA ASP A 153 14.13 -13.30 3.45
C ASP A 153 15.32 -14.26 3.21
N PRO A 154 15.05 -15.52 2.83
CA PRO A 154 16.10 -16.48 2.55
C PRO A 154 16.96 -16.12 1.34
N THR A 155 16.46 -15.30 0.42
CA THR A 155 17.17 -14.84 -0.78
C THR A 155 18.09 -13.66 -0.51
N ARG A 156 18.06 -13.12 0.70
CA ARG A 156 18.89 -12.02 1.14
C ARG A 156 20.39 -12.35 0.95
N SER A 157 21.14 -11.39 0.41
CA SER A 157 22.59 -11.53 0.26
C SER A 157 23.28 -11.70 1.64
N ARG A 158 24.01 -12.79 1.80
CA ARG A 158 24.68 -13.15 3.05
C ARG A 158 26.20 -13.19 2.92
N ASP A 159 26.68 -13.30 1.70
CA ASP A 159 28.09 -13.51 1.40
C ASP A 159 28.56 -12.50 0.36
N PHE A 160 29.84 -12.16 0.42
CA PHE A 160 30.53 -11.53 -0.69
C PHE A 160 30.67 -12.56 -1.83
N LEU A 161 30.41 -12.14 -3.05
CA LEU A 161 30.49 -13.02 -4.21
C LEU A 161 31.48 -12.47 -5.25
N LYS A 162 32.33 -13.34 -5.77
CA LYS A 162 33.21 -13.07 -6.91
C LYS A 162 32.92 -14.09 -8.00
N ARG A 163 32.37 -13.66 -9.12
CA ARG A 163 31.95 -14.53 -10.24
C ARG A 163 31.08 -15.71 -9.79
N GLY A 164 30.11 -15.44 -8.91
CA GLY A 164 29.18 -16.43 -8.38
C GLY A 164 29.75 -17.34 -7.28
N LYS A 165 31.02 -17.21 -6.89
CA LYS A 165 31.64 -17.98 -5.81
C LYS A 165 31.79 -17.11 -4.57
N LYS A 166 31.75 -17.73 -3.38
CA LYS A 166 31.99 -17.02 -2.12
C LYS A 166 33.39 -16.38 -2.14
N ALA A 167 33.43 -15.14 -1.71
CA ALA A 167 34.64 -14.34 -1.56
C ALA A 167 34.67 -13.75 -0.14
N SER A 168 35.81 -13.23 0.24
CA SER A 168 36.03 -12.53 1.53
C SER A 168 35.91 -11.01 1.34
N GLN A 169 35.64 -10.31 2.43
CA GLN A 169 35.69 -8.84 2.46
C GLN A 169 37.07 -8.33 2.02
N LYS A 170 38.16 -9.00 2.41
CA LYS A 170 39.50 -8.65 2.03
C LYS A 170 39.75 -8.70 0.52
N GLU A 171 39.22 -9.72 -0.16
CA GLU A 171 39.29 -9.80 -1.62
C GLU A 171 38.52 -8.67 -2.31
N PHE A 172 37.37 -8.26 -1.73
CA PHE A 172 36.64 -7.08 -2.22
C PHE A 172 37.47 -5.80 -2.05
N GLU A 173 38.06 -5.59 -0.88
CA GLU A 173 38.91 -4.43 -0.57
C GLU A 173 40.13 -4.36 -1.49
N GLU A 174 40.78 -5.48 -1.78
CA GLU A 174 41.89 -5.57 -2.72
C GLU A 174 41.48 -5.14 -4.14
N VAL A 175 40.38 -5.63 -4.62
CA VAL A 175 39.82 -5.26 -5.96
C VAL A 175 39.46 -3.78 -5.97
N PHE A 176 38.75 -3.29 -4.96
CA PHE A 176 38.36 -1.89 -4.85
C PHE A 176 39.59 -0.97 -4.82
N THR A 177 40.59 -1.31 -4.01
CA THR A 177 41.82 -0.57 -3.91
C THR A 177 42.61 -0.57 -5.23
N SER A 178 42.58 -1.68 -5.99
CA SER A 178 43.25 -1.73 -7.29
C SER A 178 42.60 -0.81 -8.32
N ILE A 179 41.25 -0.70 -8.30
CA ILE A 179 40.50 0.18 -9.21
C ILE A 179 40.70 1.65 -8.87
N THR A 180 40.86 1.98 -7.56
CA THR A 180 40.92 3.36 -7.10
C THR A 180 42.32 3.96 -7.07
N ARG A 181 43.38 3.12 -7.01
CA ARG A 181 44.80 3.57 -6.95
C ARG A 181 45.27 4.39 -8.13
N GLU A 182 44.71 4.18 -9.30
CA GLU A 182 45.16 4.84 -10.56
C GLU A 182 44.32 6.10 -10.88
N GLY A 183 43.71 6.74 -9.90
CA GLY A 183 42.81 7.88 -10.11
C GLY A 183 41.52 7.45 -10.85
N GLY A 184 41.09 6.21 -10.58
CA GLY A 184 39.97 5.57 -11.24
C GLY A 184 38.69 6.40 -11.13
N LYS A 185 38.01 6.53 -12.25
CA LYS A 185 36.71 7.18 -12.31
C LYS A 185 35.66 6.22 -11.75
N LEU A 186 35.05 6.58 -10.65
CA LEU A 186 33.95 5.81 -10.06
C LEU A 186 32.63 6.27 -10.62
N ALA A 187 31.80 5.34 -11.06
CA ALA A 187 30.39 5.55 -11.33
C ALA A 187 29.59 4.84 -10.23
N ILE A 188 28.87 5.60 -9.44
CA ILE A 188 28.13 5.09 -8.27
C ILE A 188 26.66 5.24 -8.56
N LEU A 189 25.95 4.11 -8.68
CA LEU A 189 24.52 4.07 -8.88
C LEU A 189 23.84 3.77 -7.53
N VAL A 190 22.94 4.64 -7.11
CA VAL A 190 22.21 4.53 -5.83
C VAL A 190 20.71 4.68 -6.04
N GLY A 191 19.92 4.14 -5.14
CA GLY A 191 18.50 4.50 -5.04
C GLY A 191 18.32 5.94 -4.57
N GLU A 192 17.15 6.51 -4.76
CA GLU A 192 16.82 7.79 -4.16
C GLU A 192 16.63 7.62 -2.65
N ASP A 193 17.26 8.45 -1.89
CA ASP A 193 17.00 8.65 -0.48
C ASP A 193 17.64 9.99 -0.05
N ASP A 194 17.04 10.64 0.91
CA ASP A 194 17.50 11.93 1.43
C ASP A 194 18.29 11.75 2.74
N CYS A 195 19.16 10.76 2.79
CA CYS A 195 19.97 10.44 3.95
C CYS A 195 21.13 11.44 4.12
N PRO A 196 21.19 12.23 5.21
CA PRO A 196 22.27 13.19 5.46
C PRO A 196 23.66 12.55 5.46
N THR A 197 23.77 11.30 5.96
CA THR A 197 25.02 10.55 5.93
C THR A 197 25.49 10.26 4.51
N ARG A 198 24.56 9.93 3.61
CA ARG A 198 24.88 9.69 2.20
C ARG A 198 25.36 10.97 1.51
N HIS A 199 24.71 12.10 1.77
CA HIS A 199 25.15 13.40 1.27
C HIS A 199 26.58 13.72 1.73
N ARG A 200 26.90 13.53 3.01
CA ARG A 200 28.26 13.72 3.55
C ARG A 200 29.27 12.78 2.87
N LEU A 201 28.96 11.49 2.80
CA LEU A 201 29.85 10.49 2.17
C LEU A 201 30.06 10.78 0.68
N LYS A 202 29.03 11.28 -0.03
CA LYS A 202 29.17 11.71 -1.42
C LYS A 202 30.25 12.78 -1.56
N GLY A 203 30.22 13.83 -0.75
CA GLY A 203 31.22 14.88 -0.75
C GLY A 203 32.64 14.39 -0.42
N GLU A 204 32.76 13.47 0.54
CA GLU A 204 34.04 12.83 0.89
C GLU A 204 34.60 11.98 -0.27
N ILE A 205 33.73 11.22 -0.96
CA ILE A 205 34.14 10.40 -2.12
C ILE A 205 34.54 11.29 -3.30
N GLU A 206 33.78 12.33 -3.59
CA GLU A 206 34.10 13.29 -4.67
C GLU A 206 35.45 13.99 -4.42
N THR A 207 35.76 14.24 -3.15
CA THR A 207 37.06 14.83 -2.73
C THR A 207 38.19 13.80 -2.85
N ALA A 208 37.97 12.56 -2.40
CA ALA A 208 39.00 11.52 -2.40
C ALA A 208 39.25 10.94 -3.82
N TYR A 209 38.25 10.93 -4.65
CA TYR A 209 38.29 10.39 -6.03
C TYR A 209 37.74 11.43 -7.02
N PRO A 210 38.53 12.44 -7.38
CA PRO A 210 38.11 13.47 -8.34
C PRO A 210 37.72 12.85 -9.70
N GLY A 211 36.52 13.17 -10.15
CA GLY A 211 35.95 12.59 -11.37
C GLY A 211 34.98 11.45 -11.13
N SER A 212 34.71 11.10 -9.87
CA SER A 212 33.58 10.23 -9.51
C SER A 212 32.26 10.85 -9.91
N ARG A 213 31.31 10.02 -10.35
CA ARG A 213 29.97 10.44 -10.72
C ARG A 213 28.93 9.63 -9.97
N PHE A 214 27.94 10.33 -9.41
CA PHE A 214 26.80 9.72 -8.75
C PHE A 214 25.61 9.77 -9.69
N TYR A 215 24.92 8.65 -9.75
CA TYR A 215 23.65 8.48 -10.49
C TYR A 215 22.61 7.96 -9.53
N SER A 216 21.41 8.52 -9.55
CA SER A 216 20.27 8.00 -8.80
C SER A 216 19.26 7.35 -9.76
N TYR A 217 18.70 6.25 -9.35
CA TYR A 217 17.64 5.55 -10.07
C TYR A 217 16.57 5.08 -9.10
N GLU A 218 15.35 5.45 -9.41
CA GLU A 218 14.15 4.96 -8.73
C GLU A 218 13.13 4.54 -9.79
N SER A 219 12.60 3.33 -9.68
CA SER A 219 11.68 2.78 -10.68
C SER A 219 10.29 3.40 -10.63
N LEU A 220 9.85 3.84 -9.44
CA LEU A 220 8.55 4.47 -9.20
C LEU A 220 8.74 5.93 -8.79
N ARG A 221 9.30 6.71 -9.68
CA ARG A 221 9.71 8.08 -9.40
C ARG A 221 8.56 9.06 -9.57
N GLY A 222 8.29 9.84 -8.53
CA GLY A 222 7.40 11.02 -8.59
C GLY A 222 8.05 12.24 -9.27
N GLU A 223 8.74 12.04 -10.41
CA GLU A 223 9.52 13.09 -11.06
C GLU A 223 8.65 14.26 -11.52
N ALA A 224 7.46 14.00 -12.05
CA ALA A 224 6.53 15.03 -12.47
C ALA A 224 6.11 15.91 -11.29
N ARG A 225 5.81 15.30 -10.14
CA ARG A 225 5.46 16.03 -8.90
C ARG A 225 6.61 16.91 -8.44
N ARG A 226 7.82 16.36 -8.35
CA ARG A 226 9.00 17.13 -7.92
C ARG A 226 9.33 18.29 -8.86
N LYS A 227 9.17 18.07 -10.17
CA LYS A 227 9.35 19.15 -11.15
C LYS A 227 8.36 20.28 -10.93
N VAL A 228 7.08 19.96 -10.74
CA VAL A 228 6.05 20.97 -10.45
C VAL A 228 6.31 21.69 -9.11
N GLN A 229 6.71 20.93 -8.09
CA GLN A 229 7.06 21.52 -6.79
C GLN A 229 8.27 22.46 -6.90
N ALA A 230 9.30 22.08 -7.65
CA ALA A 230 10.47 22.93 -7.89
C ALA A 230 10.11 24.19 -8.69
N GLU A 231 9.23 24.09 -9.68
CA GLU A 231 8.74 25.24 -10.45
C GLU A 231 7.90 26.21 -9.59
N LEU A 232 7.08 25.71 -8.66
CA LEU A 232 6.20 26.52 -7.84
C LEU A 232 6.86 27.08 -6.58
N PHE A 233 7.74 26.31 -5.94
CA PHE A 233 8.26 26.61 -4.61
C PHE A 233 9.80 26.72 -4.56
N GLY A 234 10.48 26.40 -5.66
CA GLY A 234 11.94 26.37 -5.75
C GLY A 234 12.53 24.98 -5.54
N ASP A 235 13.79 24.84 -5.94
CA ASP A 235 14.51 23.56 -5.83
C ASP A 235 14.70 23.12 -4.37
N GLY A 236 14.55 21.82 -4.11
CA GLY A 236 14.78 21.21 -2.80
C GLY A 236 13.64 21.42 -1.81
N VAL A 237 12.49 21.91 -2.23
CA VAL A 237 11.28 22.04 -1.41
C VAL A 237 10.37 20.85 -1.64
N GLU A 238 9.94 20.20 -0.56
CA GLU A 238 8.92 19.18 -0.55
C GLU A 238 7.63 19.73 0.07
N VAL A 239 6.50 19.47 -0.59
CA VAL A 239 5.18 19.84 -0.07
C VAL A 239 4.63 18.71 0.76
N VAL A 240 4.39 18.96 2.05
CA VAL A 240 3.76 18.04 2.98
C VAL A 240 2.39 18.59 3.38
N VAL A 241 1.37 17.78 3.21
CA VAL A 241 -0.02 18.14 3.52
C VAL A 241 -0.30 17.89 5.00
N ASP A 242 -0.75 18.93 5.71
CA ASP A 242 -1.27 18.82 7.07
C ASP A 242 -2.78 18.53 7.05
N PHE A 243 -3.12 17.26 7.03
CA PHE A 243 -4.51 16.80 7.01
C PHE A 243 -5.30 17.16 8.30
N SER A 244 -4.63 17.55 9.38
CA SER A 244 -5.33 17.99 10.60
C SER A 244 -6.08 19.28 10.41
N LYS A 245 -5.64 20.11 9.44
CA LYS A 245 -6.25 21.39 9.08
C LYS A 245 -7.21 21.30 7.90
N ALA A 246 -7.25 20.18 7.19
CA ALA A 246 -8.06 20.00 6.00
C ALA A 246 -9.49 19.58 6.33
N ASP A 247 -10.47 20.43 6.10
CA ASP A 247 -11.89 20.11 6.25
C ASP A 247 -12.46 19.52 4.97
N ARG A 248 -11.95 19.92 3.82
CA ARG A 248 -12.32 19.40 2.50
C ARG A 248 -11.09 18.99 1.73
N ILE A 249 -11.17 17.83 1.13
CA ILE A 249 -10.05 17.23 0.42
C ILE A 249 -10.56 16.75 -0.94
N LEU A 250 -9.90 17.19 -2.01
CA LEU A 250 -10.08 16.63 -3.34
C LEU A 250 -8.81 15.90 -3.76
N SER A 251 -8.90 14.59 -3.92
CA SER A 251 -7.79 13.77 -4.43
C SER A 251 -8.01 13.44 -5.90
N LEU A 252 -7.01 13.73 -6.72
CA LEU A 252 -6.99 13.49 -8.15
C LEU A 252 -5.95 12.42 -8.47
N ASP A 253 -6.38 11.17 -8.52
CA ASP A 253 -5.57 9.95 -8.76
C ASP A 253 -4.37 9.83 -7.81
N CYS A 254 -4.50 10.35 -6.58
CA CYS A 254 -3.48 10.32 -5.55
C CYS A 254 -3.94 9.45 -4.38
N ASP A 255 -3.27 8.31 -4.18
CA ASP A 255 -3.56 7.40 -3.07
C ASP A 255 -2.78 7.79 -1.81
N PHE A 256 -3.10 8.96 -1.23
CA PHE A 256 -2.36 9.50 -0.08
C PHE A 256 -2.50 8.66 1.21
N LEU A 257 -3.50 7.78 1.29
CA LEU A 257 -3.65 6.80 2.37
C LEU A 257 -2.86 5.51 2.11
N GLY A 258 -2.40 5.28 0.89
CA GLY A 258 -1.71 4.08 0.47
C GLY A 258 -0.31 4.32 -0.08
N ILE A 259 -0.19 4.36 -1.41
CA ILE A 259 1.12 4.33 -2.10
C ILE A 259 1.73 5.70 -2.38
N ASP A 260 0.94 6.79 -2.29
CA ASP A 260 1.37 8.16 -2.61
C ASP A 260 1.33 9.05 -1.36
N PRO A 261 2.20 8.83 -0.36
CA PRO A 261 2.14 9.59 0.88
C PRO A 261 2.40 11.08 0.64
N MET A 262 1.42 11.91 0.96
CA MET A 262 1.50 13.38 0.86
C MET A 262 1.54 14.06 2.23
N GLY A 263 1.47 13.28 3.30
CA GLY A 263 1.42 13.76 4.67
C GLY A 263 1.12 12.64 5.66
N ASN A 264 0.68 13.03 6.85
CA ASN A 264 0.37 12.07 7.91
C ASN A 264 -1.07 11.55 7.80
N ALA A 265 -1.23 10.32 7.28
CA ALA A 265 -2.53 9.65 7.15
C ALA A 265 -3.31 9.54 8.48
N SER A 266 -2.60 9.51 9.62
CA SER A 266 -3.27 9.45 10.93
C SER A 266 -4.02 10.74 11.27
N GLN A 267 -3.56 11.89 10.75
CA GLN A 267 -4.25 13.18 10.91
C GLN A 267 -5.60 13.16 10.18
N PHE A 268 -5.64 12.63 8.96
CA PHE A 268 -6.88 12.40 8.23
C PHE A 268 -7.84 11.51 9.04
N SER A 269 -7.35 10.38 9.53
CA SER A 269 -8.17 9.43 10.29
C SER A 269 -8.70 10.01 11.60
N ARG A 270 -7.88 10.78 12.33
CA ARG A 270 -8.33 11.46 13.57
C ARG A 270 -9.45 12.45 13.29
N LYS A 271 -9.35 13.21 12.21
CA LYS A 271 -10.37 14.18 11.85
C LYS A 271 -11.69 13.53 11.40
N ARG A 272 -11.62 12.28 10.91
CA ARG A 272 -12.81 11.44 10.62
C ARG A 272 -13.55 10.98 11.87
N GLN A 273 -12.92 11.09 13.05
CA GLN A 273 -13.55 10.70 14.32
C GLN A 273 -14.45 11.79 14.92
N GLY A 274 -14.67 12.91 14.20
CA GLY A 274 -15.56 13.97 14.66
C GLY A 274 -15.03 14.82 15.81
N GLY A 275 -13.70 14.90 15.98
CA GLY A 275 -13.03 15.89 16.83
C GLY A 275 -13.16 15.73 18.36
N GLY A 276 -13.92 14.78 18.87
CA GLY A 276 -14.08 14.55 20.32
C GLY A 276 -12.95 13.69 20.92
N GLU A 277 -12.53 13.98 22.15
CA GLU A 277 -11.60 13.10 22.88
C GLU A 277 -12.18 11.69 23.10
N ASP A 278 -13.49 11.59 23.22
CA ASP A 278 -14.21 10.32 23.30
C ASP A 278 -15.14 10.16 22.09
N TYR A 279 -14.58 9.66 20.97
CA TYR A 279 -15.28 9.40 19.70
C TYR A 279 -16.54 8.53 19.83
N ARG A 280 -16.81 7.96 21.02
CA ARG A 280 -18.00 7.14 21.29
C ARG A 280 -19.18 7.95 21.84
N LYS A 281 -18.93 9.17 22.31
CA LYS A 281 -19.92 9.98 23.00
C LYS A 281 -20.26 11.30 22.31
N ASP A 282 -19.27 11.93 21.69
CA ASP A 282 -19.37 13.28 21.17
C ASP A 282 -18.94 13.34 19.70
N ILE A 283 -19.70 12.67 18.81
CA ILE A 283 -19.45 12.73 17.37
C ILE A 283 -20.08 14.02 16.84
N ASP A 284 -19.24 14.98 16.50
CA ASP A 284 -19.63 16.12 15.68
C ASP A 284 -19.40 15.79 14.20
N SER A 285 -20.46 15.45 13.49
CA SER A 285 -20.40 15.11 12.08
C SER A 285 -19.99 16.31 11.20
N GLU A 286 -20.20 17.55 11.66
CA GLU A 286 -19.81 18.76 10.95
C GLU A 286 -18.30 19.00 11.05
N ALA A 287 -17.66 18.55 12.13
CA ALA A 287 -16.22 18.63 12.32
C ALA A 287 -15.44 17.59 11.50
N MET A 288 -16.13 16.59 10.93
CA MET A 288 -15.49 15.59 10.07
C MET A 288 -15.01 16.21 8.76
N ASN A 289 -13.83 15.77 8.31
CA ASN A 289 -13.39 16.10 6.95
C ASN A 289 -14.26 15.40 5.90
N ARG A 290 -14.38 15.99 4.72
CA ARG A 290 -15.06 15.38 3.57
C ARG A 290 -14.06 15.16 2.45
N LEU A 291 -14.09 13.96 1.88
CA LEU A 291 -13.14 13.51 0.87
C LEU A 291 -13.85 13.26 -0.47
N TYR A 292 -13.46 14.03 -1.46
CA TYR A 292 -13.77 13.80 -2.86
C TYR A 292 -12.60 13.12 -3.55
N VAL A 293 -12.86 12.09 -4.35
CA VAL A 293 -11.81 11.36 -5.06
C VAL A 293 -12.22 11.16 -6.52
N ALA A 294 -11.35 11.54 -7.43
CA ALA A 294 -11.43 11.10 -8.83
C ALA A 294 -10.21 10.21 -9.10
N GLU A 295 -10.44 8.93 -9.39
CA GLU A 295 -9.36 7.96 -9.53
C GLU A 295 -9.61 6.93 -10.62
N THR A 296 -8.52 6.36 -11.11
CA THR A 296 -8.54 5.33 -12.16
C THR A 296 -8.76 3.93 -11.59
N ALA A 297 -7.99 3.59 -10.56
CA ALA A 297 -8.07 2.31 -9.85
C ALA A 297 -8.73 2.50 -8.48
N TYR A 298 -9.31 1.44 -7.94
CA TYR A 298 -9.86 1.48 -6.59
C TYR A 298 -8.73 1.42 -5.56
N SER A 299 -8.41 2.57 -4.98
CA SER A 299 -7.35 2.74 -4.00
C SER A 299 -7.85 2.71 -2.55
N LEU A 300 -6.92 2.74 -1.58
CA LEU A 300 -7.30 2.92 -0.17
C LEU A 300 -7.97 4.27 0.05
N THR A 301 -7.47 5.32 -0.60
CA THR A 301 -8.04 6.66 -0.54
C THR A 301 -9.44 6.68 -1.14
N GLY A 302 -9.63 6.05 -2.30
CA GLY A 302 -10.96 5.90 -2.92
C GLY A 302 -11.94 5.08 -2.09
N GLY A 303 -11.45 4.09 -1.34
CA GLY A 303 -12.27 3.31 -0.41
C GLY A 303 -12.76 4.09 0.81
N MET A 304 -12.09 5.19 1.15
CA MET A 304 -12.45 6.09 2.25
C MET A 304 -13.20 7.35 1.80
N ALA A 305 -13.41 7.50 0.49
CA ALA A 305 -14.06 8.68 -0.09
C ALA A 305 -15.56 8.77 0.28
N ASP A 306 -16.01 10.00 0.56
CA ASP A 306 -17.44 10.31 0.68
C ASP A 306 -18.08 10.43 -0.71
N HIS A 307 -17.33 10.98 -1.66
CA HIS A 307 -17.76 11.19 -3.03
C HIS A 307 -16.67 10.72 -3.99
N ARG A 308 -16.88 9.59 -4.63
CA ARG A 308 -15.90 8.96 -5.53
C ARG A 308 -16.35 9.00 -6.98
N LEU A 309 -15.45 9.46 -7.87
CA LEU A 309 -15.57 9.30 -9.32
C LEU A 309 -14.58 8.26 -9.83
N ARG A 310 -15.07 7.32 -10.62
CA ARG A 310 -14.21 6.44 -11.40
C ARG A 310 -13.99 7.06 -12.78
N ALA A 311 -12.75 7.41 -13.11
CA ALA A 311 -12.41 8.08 -14.36
C ALA A 311 -11.21 7.38 -15.03
N LYS A 312 -11.11 7.51 -16.36
CA LYS A 312 -9.92 7.07 -17.10
C LYS A 312 -8.73 8.00 -16.78
N PRO A 313 -7.47 7.54 -16.89
CA PRO A 313 -6.30 8.39 -16.68
C PRO A 313 -6.34 9.68 -17.53
N SER A 314 -6.81 9.57 -18.78
CA SER A 314 -6.97 10.72 -19.68
C SER A 314 -8.04 11.71 -19.27
N GLN A 315 -8.98 11.32 -18.41
CA GLN A 315 -10.07 12.17 -17.93
C GLN A 315 -9.70 12.91 -16.64
N ILE A 316 -8.77 12.39 -15.83
CA ILE A 316 -8.39 12.98 -14.54
C ILE A 316 -7.91 14.43 -14.71
N ALA A 317 -6.99 14.70 -15.65
CA ALA A 317 -6.51 16.05 -15.91
C ALA A 317 -7.63 17.00 -16.37
N ARG A 318 -8.63 16.49 -17.11
CA ARG A 318 -9.78 17.27 -17.57
C ARG A 318 -10.76 17.57 -16.44
N ILE A 319 -10.97 16.60 -15.53
CA ILE A 319 -11.75 16.81 -14.29
C ILE A 319 -11.06 17.90 -13.44
N ALA A 320 -9.74 17.79 -13.26
CA ALA A 320 -8.96 18.81 -12.55
C ALA A 320 -9.11 20.19 -13.16
N ALA A 321 -8.97 20.31 -14.48
CA ALA A 321 -9.12 21.57 -15.21
C ALA A 321 -10.55 22.13 -15.09
N GLN A 322 -11.57 21.29 -15.09
CA GLN A 322 -12.96 21.73 -14.91
C GLN A 322 -13.20 22.24 -13.50
N VAL A 323 -12.70 21.55 -12.47
CA VAL A 323 -12.77 22.03 -11.07
C VAL A 323 -12.03 23.36 -10.93
N ALA A 324 -10.83 23.47 -11.50
CA ALA A 324 -10.04 24.71 -11.48
C ALA A 324 -10.78 25.89 -12.15
N ALA A 325 -11.39 25.66 -13.32
CA ALA A 325 -12.17 26.67 -14.03
C ALA A 325 -13.38 27.16 -13.20
N GLU A 326 -14.09 26.25 -12.54
CA GLU A 326 -15.20 26.60 -11.64
C GLU A 326 -14.71 27.34 -10.36
N LEU A 327 -13.47 27.10 -9.94
CA LEU A 327 -12.79 27.85 -8.88
C LEU A 327 -12.24 29.21 -9.37
N GLY A 328 -12.34 29.54 -10.67
CA GLY A 328 -11.87 30.77 -11.26
C GLY A 328 -10.38 30.73 -11.67
N VAL A 329 -9.79 29.55 -11.75
CA VAL A 329 -8.40 29.36 -12.18
C VAL A 329 -8.37 28.84 -13.61
N THR A 330 -7.63 29.51 -14.50
CA THR A 330 -7.43 29.07 -15.88
C THR A 330 -6.21 28.15 -15.94
N VAL A 331 -6.37 26.96 -16.53
CA VAL A 331 -5.27 26.02 -16.72
C VAL A 331 -4.84 26.07 -18.18
N GLU A 332 -3.58 26.45 -18.41
CA GLU A 332 -3.01 26.52 -19.76
C GLU A 332 -3.06 25.16 -20.48
N GLY A 333 -3.47 25.19 -21.74
CA GLY A 333 -3.66 23.94 -22.53
C GLY A 333 -5.01 23.24 -22.30
N TYR A 334 -5.82 23.72 -21.36
CA TYR A 334 -7.16 23.19 -21.07
C TYR A 334 -8.24 24.26 -21.14
N GLU A 335 -8.00 25.37 -21.86
CA GLU A 335 -8.93 26.51 -21.98
C GLU A 335 -10.27 26.13 -22.62
N SER A 336 -10.28 25.11 -23.48
CA SER A 336 -11.49 24.49 -24.02
C SER A 336 -11.95 23.25 -23.27
N GLY A 337 -11.39 22.99 -22.11
CA GLY A 337 -11.29 21.71 -21.39
C GLY A 337 -12.57 21.19 -20.75
N ARG A 338 -13.75 21.72 -21.10
CA ARG A 338 -15.01 21.10 -20.67
C ARG A 338 -15.14 19.73 -21.33
N MET A 339 -15.36 18.73 -20.50
CA MET A 339 -15.66 17.39 -20.98
C MET A 339 -16.95 17.41 -21.81
N SER A 340 -16.99 16.63 -22.90
CA SER A 340 -18.19 16.46 -23.70
C SER A 340 -19.30 15.76 -22.90
N ALA A 341 -20.54 15.86 -23.34
CA ALA A 341 -21.66 15.18 -22.70
C ALA A 341 -21.45 13.64 -22.68
N GLU A 342 -20.85 13.09 -23.72
CA GLU A 342 -20.53 11.66 -23.82
C GLU A 342 -19.48 11.24 -22.79
N GLU A 343 -18.41 12.02 -22.64
CA GLU A 343 -17.37 11.75 -21.66
C GLU A 343 -17.86 11.86 -20.21
N LYS A 344 -18.74 12.83 -19.93
CA LYS A 344 -19.37 12.97 -18.61
C LYS A 344 -20.26 11.78 -18.28
N ALA A 345 -21.08 11.38 -19.26
CA ALA A 345 -21.94 10.20 -19.11
C ALA A 345 -21.13 8.91 -18.95
N GLU A 346 -19.95 8.82 -19.56
CA GLU A 346 -19.05 7.68 -19.37
C GLU A 346 -18.54 7.56 -17.94
N VAL A 347 -18.29 8.71 -17.27
CA VAL A 347 -17.77 8.75 -15.88
C VAL A 347 -18.85 8.40 -14.87
N LEU A 348 -20.04 8.98 -14.96
CA LEU A 348 -21.08 8.88 -13.93
C LEU A 348 -22.48 8.51 -14.48
N GLY A 349 -22.56 7.97 -15.69
CA GLY A 349 -23.79 7.50 -16.29
C GLY A 349 -24.60 8.58 -17.03
N ASP A 350 -24.56 9.83 -16.55
CA ASP A 350 -25.23 10.96 -17.18
C ASP A 350 -24.50 12.29 -16.88
N THR A 351 -24.81 13.30 -17.70
CA THR A 351 -24.18 14.63 -17.59
C THR A 351 -24.62 15.38 -16.33
N GLU A 352 -25.86 15.24 -15.91
CA GLU A 352 -26.43 15.97 -14.78
C GLU A 352 -25.79 15.52 -13.45
N SER A 353 -25.66 14.22 -13.27
CA SER A 353 -24.97 13.63 -12.10
C SER A 353 -23.50 14.05 -12.03
N PHE A 354 -22.81 14.05 -13.17
CA PHE A 354 -21.41 14.49 -13.23
C PHE A 354 -21.27 15.98 -12.87
N ASP A 355 -22.07 16.86 -13.50
CA ASP A 355 -22.04 18.29 -13.22
C ASP A 355 -22.47 18.58 -11.77
N GLY A 356 -23.41 17.81 -11.23
CA GLY A 356 -23.80 17.87 -9.82
C GLY A 356 -22.65 17.53 -8.88
N TRP A 357 -21.85 16.49 -9.21
CA TRP A 357 -20.67 16.12 -8.42
C TRP A 357 -19.61 17.23 -8.46
N ILE A 358 -19.29 17.76 -9.65
CA ILE A 358 -18.32 18.86 -9.81
C ILE A 358 -18.78 20.08 -9.01
N LYS A 359 -20.04 20.47 -9.18
CA LYS A 359 -20.60 21.61 -8.46
C LYS A 359 -20.55 21.42 -6.95
N GLY A 360 -20.97 20.25 -6.44
CA GLY A 360 -20.93 19.96 -5.02
C GLY A 360 -19.51 20.01 -4.45
N CYS A 361 -18.54 19.47 -5.19
CA CYS A 361 -17.13 19.53 -4.81
C CYS A 361 -16.63 20.99 -4.78
N VAL A 362 -16.89 21.77 -5.82
CA VAL A 362 -16.44 23.16 -5.91
C VAL A 362 -17.09 24.05 -4.84
N ASP A 363 -18.39 23.90 -4.61
CA ASP A 363 -19.12 24.63 -3.58
C ASP A 363 -18.57 24.34 -2.18
N ASP A 364 -18.25 23.08 -1.89
CA ASP A 364 -17.61 22.67 -0.64
C ASP A 364 -16.19 23.21 -0.49
N LEU A 365 -15.38 23.20 -1.55
CA LEU A 365 -14.03 23.76 -1.54
C LEU A 365 -14.06 25.27 -1.28
N LYS A 366 -14.96 26.01 -1.97
CA LYS A 366 -15.15 27.46 -1.78
C LYS A 366 -15.62 27.81 -0.37
N ALA A 367 -16.57 27.05 0.16
CA ALA A 367 -17.10 27.28 1.52
C ALA A 367 -16.03 27.02 2.60
N ASN A 368 -14.97 26.31 2.28
CA ASN A 368 -13.89 25.95 3.20
C ASN A 368 -12.53 26.50 2.74
N GLU A 369 -12.51 27.66 2.11
CA GLU A 369 -11.27 28.33 1.70
C GLU A 369 -10.29 28.48 2.87
N GLY A 370 -9.00 28.18 2.62
CA GLY A 370 -7.96 28.14 3.65
C GLY A 370 -7.94 26.86 4.50
N ARG A 371 -8.97 26.00 4.37
CA ARG A 371 -9.06 24.67 5.01
C ARG A 371 -9.39 23.56 4.01
N ALA A 372 -9.22 23.85 2.75
CA ALA A 372 -9.38 22.88 1.66
C ALA A 372 -8.02 22.54 1.04
N VAL A 373 -7.89 21.28 0.56
CA VAL A 373 -6.69 20.75 -0.11
C VAL A 373 -7.12 20.07 -1.42
N VAL A 374 -6.36 20.32 -2.48
CA VAL A 374 -6.48 19.65 -3.78
C VAL A 374 -5.16 18.97 -4.13
#